data_d9c98bb2eb6dd4fd50c69ad1f1de9312
#
_entry.id   d9c98bb2eb6dd4fd50c69ad1f1de9312
#
_cell.length_a   1.000
_cell.length_b   1.000
_cell.length_c   1.000
_cell.angle_alpha   90.00
_cell.angle_beta   90.00
_cell.angle_gamma   90.00
#
_symmetry.space_group_name_H-M   'P 1'
#
loop_
_entity.id
_entity.type
_entity.pdbx_description
1 polymer ?
#
loop_
_entity_poly.entity_id
_entity_poly.type
_entity_poly.pdbx_seq_one_letter_code
_entity_poly.pdbx_strand_id
1 'polypeptide(L)'
;MEDGGVRRWVVDISKWNPSEDEFCSYLSVLPPHEHPTITRFIKCEDRKRALVSRLLQYSLVHEVFGIPFERIIINRTIEGKPYLQNTKSLAFPNFNFSASHHGDYVGIASEPVCLVGLDIISNSIPTQETALEFINNFSSYFTALEWKNITEAENSDEALAAFYRCWSLKEAFVKALGTGLGYGLQRLEFRHTNWTDISVYIDGEESRDWRFSLFEINDRHWASIAQGHPKTAVQSFRSTLLKADFEGEHHLDPFLLPDAGGFILQSVDQLVAVSKQEKLGRLAS
;
A
#
# COMPACT_ATOMS: atom_id res chain seq x y z
N MET A 1 12.88 -20.33 -7.87
CA MET A 1 13.32 -18.93 -7.93
C MET A 1 12.69 -18.26 -6.74
N GLU A 2 13.53 -17.79 -5.82
CA GLU A 2 13.09 -17.08 -4.62
C GLU A 2 12.20 -15.89 -5.01
N ASP A 3 11.26 -15.55 -4.17
CA ASP A 3 10.19 -14.55 -4.39
C ASP A 3 10.70 -13.16 -4.76
N GLY A 4 11.22 -13.03 -5.95
CA GLY A 4 11.93 -11.93 -6.60
C GLY A 4 11.53 -10.47 -6.26
N GLY A 5 11.47 -10.11 -4.97
CA GLY A 5 11.17 -8.73 -4.55
C GLY A 5 9.70 -8.44 -4.29
N VAL A 6 8.79 -9.40 -4.47
CA VAL A 6 7.39 -9.25 -4.08
C VAL A 6 7.24 -9.53 -2.59
N ARG A 7 6.68 -8.58 -1.85
CA ARG A 7 6.36 -8.72 -0.42
C ARG A 7 5.01 -8.10 -0.12
N ARG A 8 4.25 -8.74 0.75
CA ARG A 8 2.97 -8.25 1.27
C ARG A 8 2.97 -8.45 2.77
N TRP A 9 3.26 -7.41 3.51
CA TRP A 9 3.34 -7.45 4.97
C TRP A 9 2.28 -6.59 5.62
N VAL A 10 1.79 -7.05 6.75
CA VAL A 10 0.87 -6.30 7.59
C VAL A 10 1.29 -6.42 9.06
N VAL A 11 1.11 -5.35 9.82
CA VAL A 11 1.35 -5.27 11.27
C VAL A 11 0.05 -4.90 11.95
N ASP A 12 -0.36 -5.68 12.93
CA ASP A 12 -1.42 -5.33 13.88
C ASP A 12 -0.81 -4.55 15.05
N ILE A 13 -1.16 -3.27 15.15
CA ILE A 13 -0.67 -2.38 16.21
C ILE A 13 -1.59 -2.31 17.42
N SER A 14 -2.74 -3.00 17.41
CA SER A 14 -3.73 -2.95 18.50
C SER A 14 -3.16 -3.43 19.83
N LYS A 15 -2.27 -4.44 19.77
CA LYS A 15 -1.62 -5.04 20.93
C LYS A 15 -0.23 -4.48 21.22
N TRP A 16 0.26 -3.60 20.36
CA TRP A 16 1.58 -3.01 20.52
C TRP A 16 1.46 -1.67 21.26
N ASN A 17 1.73 -1.69 22.57
CA ASN A 17 1.64 -0.55 23.45
C ASN A 17 3.00 -0.25 24.09
N PRO A 18 3.95 0.32 23.33
CA PRO A 18 5.29 0.60 23.84
C PRO A 18 5.23 1.72 24.87
N SER A 19 6.09 1.63 25.89
CA SER A 19 6.46 2.77 26.72
C SER A 19 7.16 3.85 25.85
N GLU A 20 7.30 5.07 26.38
CA GLU A 20 8.01 6.13 25.65
C GLU A 20 9.47 5.73 25.36
N ASP A 21 10.14 5.08 26.29
CA ASP A 21 11.52 4.60 26.10
C ASP A 21 11.61 3.51 25.01
N GLU A 22 10.65 2.57 25.00
CA GLU A 22 10.57 1.57 23.94
C GLU A 22 10.27 2.21 22.60
N PHE A 23 9.32 3.15 22.53
CA PHE A 23 9.02 3.89 21.31
C PHE A 23 10.27 4.61 20.78
N CYS A 24 11.02 5.31 21.64
CA CYS A 24 12.25 5.97 21.30
C CYS A 24 13.32 4.97 20.82
N SER A 25 13.39 3.78 21.42
CA SER A 25 14.29 2.70 20.99
C SER A 25 13.98 2.26 19.55
N TYR A 26 12.71 2.05 19.20
CA TYR A 26 12.31 1.72 17.81
C TYR A 26 12.57 2.88 16.86
N LEU A 27 12.26 4.11 17.28
CA LEU A 27 12.51 5.31 16.47
C LEU A 27 14.01 5.48 16.14
N SER A 28 14.90 5.17 17.08
CA SER A 28 16.36 5.29 16.93
C SER A 28 16.96 4.32 15.91
N VAL A 29 16.21 3.32 15.48
CA VAL A 29 16.61 2.41 14.40
C VAL A 29 16.59 3.11 13.03
N LEU A 30 15.67 4.06 12.86
CA LEU A 30 15.53 4.85 11.64
C LEU A 30 16.53 6.00 11.58
N PRO A 31 16.91 6.45 10.38
CA PRO A 31 17.75 7.63 10.23
C PRO A 31 17.12 8.89 10.86
N PRO A 32 17.92 9.80 11.46
CA PRO A 32 17.41 10.96 12.17
C PRO A 32 16.48 11.89 11.38
N HIS A 33 16.65 11.95 10.06
CA HIS A 33 15.79 12.78 9.19
C HIS A 33 14.34 12.28 9.09
N GLU A 34 14.08 11.01 9.43
CA GLU A 34 12.72 10.46 9.48
C GLU A 34 11.97 10.79 10.78
N HIS A 35 12.69 11.07 11.88
CA HIS A 35 12.10 11.28 13.19
C HIS A 35 11.05 12.40 13.23
N PRO A 36 11.27 13.59 12.65
CA PRO A 36 10.27 14.66 12.66
C PRO A 36 8.94 14.28 11.98
N THR A 37 8.98 13.44 10.94
CA THR A 37 7.78 13.01 10.20
C THR A 37 6.89 12.10 11.05
N ILE A 38 7.46 11.43 12.04
CA ILE A 38 6.81 10.49 12.95
C ILE A 38 6.34 11.22 14.22
N THR A 39 7.23 12.00 14.84
CA THR A 39 6.96 12.64 16.13
C THR A 39 6.03 13.84 16.06
N ARG A 40 5.75 14.39 14.87
CA ARG A 40 4.83 15.51 14.67
C ARG A 40 3.37 15.20 15.07
N PHE A 41 2.98 13.93 15.11
CA PHE A 41 1.63 13.54 15.45
C PHE A 41 1.40 13.64 16.96
N ILE A 42 0.26 14.23 17.35
CA ILE A 42 -0.13 14.43 18.76
C ILE A 42 -0.69 13.14 19.33
N LYS A 43 -1.57 12.45 18.56
CA LYS A 43 -2.22 11.23 19.03
C LYS A 43 -1.23 10.06 18.98
N CYS A 44 -1.20 9.28 20.06
CA CYS A 44 -0.32 8.12 20.20
C CYS A 44 -0.52 7.11 19.05
N GLU A 45 -1.78 6.83 18.70
CA GLU A 45 -2.10 5.89 17.62
C GLU A 45 -1.59 6.35 16.25
N ASP A 46 -1.60 7.65 15.97
CA ASP A 46 -1.05 8.20 14.73
C ASP A 46 0.48 8.12 14.73
N ARG A 47 1.14 8.35 15.90
CA ARG A 47 2.58 8.15 16.06
C ARG A 47 2.97 6.69 15.85
N LYS A 48 2.21 5.74 16.41
CA LYS A 48 2.41 4.29 16.21
C LYS A 48 2.32 3.94 14.74
N ARG A 49 1.23 4.34 14.04
CA ARG A 49 1.05 4.10 12.60
C ARG A 49 2.18 4.70 11.77
N ALA A 50 2.59 5.93 12.07
CA ALA A 50 3.67 6.59 11.35
C ALA A 50 5.01 5.85 11.53
N LEU A 51 5.36 5.46 12.76
CA LEU A 51 6.58 4.72 13.05
C LEU A 51 6.59 3.35 12.35
N VAL A 52 5.54 2.57 12.51
CA VAL A 52 5.44 1.23 11.91
C VAL A 52 5.45 1.30 10.38
N SER A 53 4.79 2.30 9.78
CA SER A 53 4.84 2.52 8.33
C SER A 53 6.26 2.81 7.83
N ARG A 54 7.08 3.53 8.60
CA ARG A 54 8.49 3.76 8.25
C ARG A 54 9.34 2.52 8.45
N LEU A 55 9.17 1.83 9.58
CA LEU A 55 9.88 0.58 9.83
C LEU A 55 9.60 -0.46 8.73
N LEU A 56 8.35 -0.61 8.30
CA LEU A 56 7.99 -1.49 7.18
C LEU A 56 8.74 -1.14 5.89
N GLN A 57 8.83 0.15 5.54
CA GLN A 57 9.51 0.59 4.33
C GLN A 57 11.02 0.30 4.38
N TYR A 58 11.66 0.57 5.50
CA TYR A 58 13.09 0.33 5.68
C TYR A 58 13.41 -1.16 5.77
N SER A 59 12.62 -1.93 6.51
CA SER A 59 12.78 -3.38 6.62
C SER A 59 12.57 -4.09 5.28
N LEU A 60 11.57 -3.63 4.50
CA LEU A 60 11.32 -4.14 3.15
C LEU A 60 12.55 -3.95 2.25
N VAL A 61 13.08 -2.73 2.17
CA VAL A 61 14.24 -2.43 1.33
C VAL A 61 15.47 -3.22 1.81
N HIS A 62 15.67 -3.30 3.12
CA HIS A 62 16.76 -4.10 3.68
C HIS A 62 16.63 -5.59 3.32
N GLU A 63 15.44 -6.18 3.49
CA GLU A 63 15.21 -7.60 3.19
C GLU A 63 15.42 -7.93 1.71
N VAL A 64 14.91 -7.05 0.82
CA VAL A 64 14.98 -7.30 -0.63
C VAL A 64 16.40 -7.08 -1.20
N PHE A 65 17.15 -6.10 -0.68
CA PHE A 65 18.42 -5.67 -1.28
C PHE A 65 19.63 -5.80 -0.36
N GLY A 66 19.48 -6.16 0.90
CA GLY A 66 20.58 -6.18 1.87
C GLY A 66 21.16 -4.80 2.19
N ILE A 67 20.43 -3.71 1.88
CA ILE A 67 20.92 -2.35 2.13
C ILE A 67 20.72 -2.01 3.62
N PRO A 68 21.76 -1.63 4.36
CA PRO A 68 21.63 -1.20 5.75
C PRO A 68 20.74 0.04 5.89
N PHE A 69 19.97 0.15 6.96
CA PHE A 69 18.99 1.22 7.18
C PHE A 69 19.59 2.62 7.00
N GLU A 70 20.83 2.84 7.43
CA GLU A 70 21.53 4.13 7.32
C GLU A 70 21.84 4.57 5.89
N ARG A 71 21.81 3.61 4.94
CA ARG A 71 22.06 3.85 3.51
C ARG A 71 20.80 3.88 2.66
N ILE A 72 19.65 3.54 3.24
CA ILE A 72 18.36 3.59 2.55
C ILE A 72 17.92 5.04 2.43
N ILE A 73 17.63 5.49 1.23
CA ILE A 73 17.07 6.81 0.95
C ILE A 73 15.75 6.63 0.22
N ILE A 74 14.66 6.97 0.90
CA ILE A 74 13.30 6.94 0.37
C ILE A 74 12.86 8.37 0.13
N ASN A 75 12.66 8.71 -1.14
CA ASN A 75 12.11 9.99 -1.57
C ASN A 75 10.63 9.87 -1.90
N ARG A 76 10.01 11.00 -2.23
CA ARG A 76 8.63 11.08 -2.70
C ARG A 76 8.55 11.85 -4.00
N THR A 77 7.64 11.41 -4.90
CA THR A 77 7.27 12.21 -6.07
C THR A 77 6.53 13.48 -5.61
N ILE A 78 6.28 14.39 -6.54
CA ILE A 78 5.53 15.61 -6.25
C ILE A 78 4.11 15.32 -5.74
N GLU A 79 3.52 14.19 -6.17
CA GLU A 79 2.21 13.70 -5.72
C GLU A 79 2.28 12.89 -4.41
N GLY A 80 3.49 12.66 -3.88
CA GLY A 80 3.70 11.98 -2.60
C GLY A 80 3.97 10.47 -2.66
N LYS A 81 4.03 9.84 -3.85
CA LYS A 81 4.37 8.41 -3.99
C LYS A 81 5.80 8.17 -3.50
N PRO A 82 6.02 7.27 -2.54
CA PRO A 82 7.37 6.94 -2.09
C PRO A 82 8.10 6.11 -3.14
N TYR A 83 9.41 6.34 -3.28
CA TYR A 83 10.30 5.54 -4.14
C TYR A 83 11.70 5.45 -3.53
N LEU A 84 12.38 4.34 -3.81
CA LEU A 84 13.76 4.12 -3.40
C LEU A 84 14.71 4.88 -4.34
N GLN A 85 15.59 5.71 -3.77
CA GLN A 85 16.61 6.41 -4.54
C GLN A 85 17.73 5.46 -4.95
N ASN A 86 18.39 5.73 -6.10
CA ASN A 86 19.58 5.00 -6.59
C ASN A 86 19.33 3.51 -6.92
N THR A 87 18.24 3.22 -7.60
CA THR A 87 17.90 1.87 -8.06
C THR A 87 18.74 1.34 -9.22
N LYS A 88 19.59 2.17 -9.85
CA LYS A 88 20.31 1.85 -11.11
C LYS A 88 21.21 0.61 -11.06
N SER A 89 21.63 0.17 -9.88
CA SER A 89 22.46 -1.02 -9.67
C SER A 89 21.73 -2.18 -9.03
N LEU A 90 20.42 -2.07 -8.82
CA LEU A 90 19.62 -3.07 -8.12
C LEU A 90 19.17 -4.18 -9.06
N ALA A 91 18.93 -5.36 -8.50
CA ALA A 91 18.47 -6.53 -9.24
C ALA A 91 17.08 -6.34 -9.88
N PHE A 92 16.28 -5.40 -9.33
CA PHE A 92 14.89 -5.15 -9.75
C PHE A 92 14.75 -3.70 -10.23
N PRO A 93 14.79 -3.45 -11.55
CA PRO A 93 14.84 -2.09 -12.11
C PRO A 93 13.57 -1.26 -11.87
N ASN A 94 12.43 -1.90 -11.66
CA ASN A 94 11.16 -1.24 -11.39
C ASN A 94 10.67 -1.45 -9.96
N PHE A 95 11.57 -1.86 -9.05
CA PHE A 95 11.17 -2.05 -7.67
C PHE A 95 10.45 -0.83 -7.11
N ASN A 96 9.24 -1.06 -6.69
CA ASN A 96 8.42 -0.05 -6.09
C ASN A 96 7.55 -0.67 -4.98
N PHE A 97 7.01 0.19 -4.14
CA PHE A 97 6.19 -0.23 -3.02
C PHE A 97 5.10 0.79 -2.71
N SER A 98 4.08 0.32 -2.01
CA SER A 98 2.99 1.13 -1.50
C SER A 98 2.70 0.75 -0.06
N ALA A 99 2.55 1.74 0.82
CA ALA A 99 2.19 1.56 2.21
C ALA A 99 0.83 2.19 2.49
N SER A 100 0.03 1.53 3.32
CA SER A 100 -1.26 2.03 3.78
C SER A 100 -1.50 1.64 5.22
N HIS A 101 -2.38 2.39 5.89
CA HIS A 101 -2.81 2.07 7.25
C HIS A 101 -4.23 2.57 7.49
N HIS A 102 -5.00 1.80 8.24
CA HIS A 102 -6.30 2.21 8.76
C HIS A 102 -6.62 1.41 10.04
N GLY A 103 -7.24 2.08 11.00
CA GLY A 103 -7.53 1.45 12.30
C GLY A 103 -6.27 0.89 12.94
N ASP A 104 -6.30 -0.41 13.19
CA ASP A 104 -5.24 -1.14 13.89
C ASP A 104 -4.17 -1.73 12.97
N TYR A 105 -4.31 -1.60 11.66
CA TYR A 105 -3.41 -2.23 10.70
C TYR A 105 -2.57 -1.23 9.92
N VAL A 106 -1.30 -1.58 9.77
CA VAL A 106 -0.33 -0.89 8.90
C VAL A 106 0.27 -1.93 7.97
N GLY A 107 0.25 -1.70 6.66
CA GLY A 107 0.76 -2.66 5.70
C GLY A 107 1.62 -2.04 4.62
N ILE A 108 2.35 -2.90 3.94
CA ILE A 108 3.17 -2.57 2.78
C ILE A 108 3.06 -3.69 1.73
N ALA A 109 3.06 -3.29 0.47
CA ALA A 109 3.18 -4.20 -0.66
C ALA A 109 4.28 -3.71 -1.60
N SER A 110 5.07 -4.62 -2.16
CA SER A 110 6.11 -4.32 -3.14
C SER A 110 6.01 -5.15 -4.40
N GLU A 111 6.50 -4.58 -5.50
CA GLU A 111 6.61 -5.22 -6.80
C GLU A 111 7.96 -4.91 -7.45
N PRO A 112 8.59 -5.90 -8.10
CA PRO A 112 9.86 -5.70 -8.82
C PRO A 112 9.67 -5.23 -10.27
N VAL A 113 8.51 -5.46 -10.86
CA VAL A 113 8.21 -5.26 -12.29
C VAL A 113 7.01 -4.35 -12.50
N CYS A 114 5.84 -4.73 -11.92
CA CYS A 114 4.61 -3.96 -12.02
C CYS A 114 4.62 -2.73 -11.12
N LEU A 115 3.75 -1.77 -11.41
CA LEU A 115 3.34 -0.78 -10.40
C LEU A 115 2.57 -1.49 -9.28
N VAL A 116 2.69 -1.00 -8.06
CA VAL A 116 1.87 -1.47 -6.94
C VAL A 116 1.22 -0.33 -6.17
N GLY A 117 -0.06 -0.52 -5.84
CA GLY A 117 -0.79 0.29 -4.90
C GLY A 117 -1.46 -0.58 -3.86
N LEU A 118 -1.37 -0.17 -2.62
CA LEU A 118 -2.01 -0.82 -1.48
C LEU A 118 -2.95 0.16 -0.80
N ASP A 119 -4.16 -0.29 -0.52
CA ASP A 119 -5.03 0.40 0.41
C ASP A 119 -5.55 -0.56 1.48
N ILE A 120 -5.52 -0.12 2.75
CA ILE A 120 -6.10 -0.82 3.90
C ILE A 120 -7.23 0.03 4.42
N ILE A 121 -8.39 -0.58 4.62
CA ILE A 121 -9.58 0.06 5.15
C ILE A 121 -10.15 -0.72 6.34
N SER A 122 -10.84 0.00 7.21
CA SER A 122 -11.65 -0.55 8.28
C SER A 122 -13.12 -0.25 8.02
N ASN A 123 -13.96 -1.26 8.19
CA ASN A 123 -15.42 -1.12 8.09
C ASN A 123 -15.97 -0.43 9.37
N SER A 124 -15.72 0.87 9.46
CA SER A 124 -16.14 1.68 10.62
C SER A 124 -16.89 2.91 10.16
N ILE A 125 -17.96 3.25 10.88
CA ILE A 125 -18.77 4.44 10.65
C ILE A 125 -18.44 5.46 11.76
N PRO A 126 -18.42 6.76 11.47
CA PRO A 126 -18.40 7.78 12.49
C PRO A 126 -19.61 7.61 13.43
N THR A 127 -19.40 7.74 14.73
CA THR A 127 -20.37 7.42 15.80
C THR A 127 -21.68 8.24 15.79
N GLN A 128 -21.81 9.24 14.92
CA GLN A 128 -22.95 10.15 14.86
C GLN A 128 -23.77 10.05 13.56
N GLU A 129 -23.41 9.16 12.64
CA GLU A 129 -24.05 9.02 11.33
C GLU A 129 -24.56 7.59 11.13
N THR A 130 -25.63 7.44 10.36
CA THR A 130 -26.02 6.13 9.82
C THR A 130 -25.10 5.74 8.66
N ALA A 131 -25.05 4.45 8.32
CA ALA A 131 -24.23 3.96 7.19
C ALA A 131 -24.58 4.71 5.90
N LEU A 132 -25.87 4.88 5.61
CA LEU A 132 -26.32 5.53 4.38
C LEU A 132 -26.01 7.03 4.35
N GLU A 133 -26.14 7.75 5.47
CA GLU A 133 -25.76 9.16 5.56
C GLU A 133 -24.25 9.33 5.30
N PHE A 134 -23.44 8.48 5.92
CA PHE A 134 -21.99 8.46 5.70
C PHE A 134 -21.65 8.21 4.23
N ILE A 135 -22.17 7.12 3.63
CA ILE A 135 -21.91 6.76 2.24
C ILE A 135 -22.32 7.88 1.28
N ASN A 136 -23.47 8.53 1.50
CA ASN A 136 -23.99 9.60 0.65
C ASN A 136 -23.01 10.78 0.49
N ASN A 137 -22.18 11.07 1.50
CA ASN A 137 -21.16 12.12 1.42
C ASN A 137 -20.10 11.87 0.33
N PHE A 138 -19.98 10.63 -0.14
CA PHE A 138 -19.00 10.20 -1.11
C PHE A 138 -19.58 9.85 -2.49
N SER A 139 -20.89 10.05 -2.71
CA SER A 139 -21.59 9.63 -3.93
C SER A 139 -20.93 10.12 -5.23
N SER A 140 -20.35 11.33 -5.22
CA SER A 140 -19.69 11.94 -6.39
C SER A 140 -18.39 11.25 -6.84
N TYR A 141 -17.85 10.33 -6.05
CA TYR A 141 -16.63 9.57 -6.36
C TYR A 141 -16.90 8.23 -7.05
N PHE A 142 -18.18 7.85 -7.18
CA PHE A 142 -18.59 6.58 -7.77
C PHE A 142 -19.28 6.78 -9.11
N THR A 143 -19.19 5.78 -9.99
CA THR A 143 -20.02 5.73 -11.21
C THR A 143 -21.46 5.40 -10.86
N ALA A 144 -22.37 5.63 -11.80
CA ALA A 144 -23.79 5.30 -11.60
C ALA A 144 -24.02 3.80 -11.31
N LEU A 145 -23.23 2.93 -11.94
CA LEU A 145 -23.33 1.47 -11.73
C LEU A 145 -22.82 1.09 -10.33
N GLU A 146 -21.65 1.55 -9.94
CA GLU A 146 -21.10 1.29 -8.59
C GLU A 146 -22.04 1.82 -7.50
N TRP A 147 -22.54 3.04 -7.69
CA TRP A 147 -23.47 3.67 -6.77
C TRP A 147 -24.76 2.87 -6.61
N LYS A 148 -25.31 2.41 -7.73
CA LYS A 148 -26.47 1.54 -7.73
C LYS A 148 -26.19 0.26 -6.93
N ASN A 149 -25.08 -0.42 -7.20
CA ASN A 149 -24.71 -1.67 -6.50
C ASN A 149 -24.52 -1.47 -4.99
N ILE A 150 -23.98 -0.31 -4.57
CA ILE A 150 -23.82 0.04 -3.15
C ILE A 150 -25.19 0.28 -2.49
N THR A 151 -26.06 1.06 -3.13
CA THR A 151 -27.33 1.50 -2.54
C THR A 151 -28.44 0.47 -2.62
N GLU A 152 -28.37 -0.47 -3.54
CA GLU A 152 -29.32 -1.59 -3.70
C GLU A 152 -28.88 -2.86 -2.95
N ALA A 153 -27.84 -2.79 -2.10
CA ALA A 153 -27.44 -3.91 -1.23
C ALA A 153 -28.56 -4.31 -0.26
N GLU A 154 -28.60 -5.57 0.13
CA GLU A 154 -29.70 -6.15 0.92
C GLU A 154 -29.93 -5.46 2.27
N ASN A 155 -28.85 -4.94 2.88
CA ASN A 155 -28.89 -4.27 4.16
C ASN A 155 -27.78 -3.23 4.28
N SER A 156 -27.82 -2.42 5.35
CA SER A 156 -26.85 -1.33 5.59
C SER A 156 -25.41 -1.81 5.77
N ASP A 157 -25.20 -2.99 6.33
CA ASP A 157 -23.87 -3.53 6.57
C ASP A 157 -23.22 -3.98 5.25
N GLU A 158 -24.01 -4.59 4.37
CA GLU A 158 -23.55 -4.93 3.03
C GLU A 158 -23.32 -3.71 2.15
N ALA A 159 -24.19 -2.70 2.24
CA ALA A 159 -23.99 -1.42 1.55
C ALA A 159 -22.65 -0.78 1.97
N LEU A 160 -22.38 -0.77 3.27
CA LEU A 160 -21.14 -0.24 3.82
C LEU A 160 -19.92 -1.06 3.39
N ALA A 161 -20.01 -2.39 3.40
CA ALA A 161 -18.96 -3.27 2.94
C ALA A 161 -18.67 -3.08 1.44
N ALA A 162 -19.71 -2.98 0.60
CA ALA A 162 -19.58 -2.70 -0.82
C ALA A 162 -18.93 -1.34 -1.07
N PHE A 163 -19.37 -0.30 -0.35
CA PHE A 163 -18.78 1.03 -0.40
C PHE A 163 -17.28 0.99 -0.10
N TYR A 164 -16.88 0.40 1.02
CA TYR A 164 -15.49 0.38 1.43
C TYR A 164 -14.61 -0.46 0.49
N ARG A 165 -15.08 -1.59 -0.01
CA ARG A 165 -14.34 -2.39 -1.00
C ARG A 165 -14.12 -1.62 -2.30
N CYS A 166 -15.16 -0.99 -2.84
CA CYS A 166 -15.03 -0.14 -4.02
C CYS A 166 -14.07 1.04 -3.79
N TRP A 167 -14.22 1.74 -2.66
CA TRP A 167 -13.34 2.84 -2.28
C TRP A 167 -11.88 2.40 -2.21
N SER A 168 -11.62 1.28 -1.53
CA SER A 168 -10.28 0.73 -1.36
C SER A 168 -9.63 0.35 -2.69
N LEU A 169 -10.39 -0.22 -3.64
CA LEU A 169 -9.90 -0.49 -5.00
C LEU A 169 -9.50 0.78 -5.73
N LYS A 170 -10.33 1.85 -5.64
CA LYS A 170 -10.02 3.17 -6.23
C LYS A 170 -8.75 3.78 -5.62
N GLU A 171 -8.63 3.74 -4.30
CA GLU A 171 -7.44 4.23 -3.58
C GLU A 171 -6.19 3.42 -3.94
N ALA A 172 -6.26 2.08 -3.99
CA ALA A 172 -5.15 1.25 -4.43
C ALA A 172 -4.71 1.59 -5.85
N PHE A 173 -5.66 1.82 -6.78
CA PHE A 173 -5.37 2.23 -8.15
C PHE A 173 -4.60 3.55 -8.21
N VAL A 174 -5.09 4.61 -7.57
CA VAL A 174 -4.44 5.93 -7.63
C VAL A 174 -3.09 5.95 -6.91
N LYS A 175 -2.94 5.13 -5.85
CA LYS A 175 -1.66 4.89 -5.18
C LYS A 175 -0.66 4.16 -6.09
N ALA A 176 -1.13 3.20 -6.91
CA ALA A 176 -0.28 2.52 -7.88
C ALA A 176 0.20 3.47 -8.97
N LEU A 177 -0.71 4.27 -9.55
CA LEU A 177 -0.38 5.30 -10.53
C LEU A 177 0.57 6.38 -10.00
N GLY A 178 0.47 6.70 -8.70
CA GLY A 178 1.18 7.80 -8.08
C GLY A 178 0.50 9.16 -8.26
N THR A 179 -0.80 9.21 -8.62
CA THR A 179 -1.53 10.48 -8.88
C THR A 179 -2.14 11.11 -7.64
N GLY A 180 -2.34 10.33 -6.57
CA GLY A 180 -3.18 10.76 -5.45
C GLY A 180 -4.64 11.01 -5.87
N LEU A 181 -5.42 11.67 -5.01
CA LEU A 181 -6.85 11.94 -5.20
C LEU A 181 -7.17 12.85 -6.40
N GLY A 182 -6.19 13.55 -6.96
CA GLY A 182 -6.36 14.42 -8.11
C GLY A 182 -6.73 13.71 -9.43
N TYR A 183 -6.71 12.37 -9.46
CA TYR A 183 -7.06 11.59 -10.66
C TYR A 183 -8.53 11.70 -11.07
N GLY A 184 -9.44 11.93 -10.13
CA GLY A 184 -10.88 11.90 -10.35
C GLY A 184 -11.44 10.48 -10.27
N LEU A 185 -11.77 10.04 -9.06
CA LEU A 185 -12.17 8.65 -8.77
C LEU A 185 -13.45 8.22 -9.50
N GLN A 186 -14.34 9.15 -9.87
CA GLN A 186 -15.55 8.90 -10.66
C GLN A 186 -15.29 8.41 -12.09
N ARG A 187 -14.07 8.54 -12.59
CA ARG A 187 -13.64 8.01 -13.89
C ARG A 187 -13.41 6.50 -13.89
N LEU A 188 -13.27 5.93 -12.69
CA LEU A 188 -13.01 4.50 -12.48
C LEU A 188 -14.31 3.79 -12.17
N GLU A 189 -14.58 2.70 -12.88
CA GLU A 189 -15.67 1.77 -12.60
C GLU A 189 -15.11 0.38 -12.41
N PHE A 190 -15.30 -0.18 -11.22
CA PHE A 190 -14.90 -1.55 -10.93
C PHE A 190 -16.05 -2.52 -11.18
N ARG A 191 -15.76 -3.59 -11.92
CA ARG A 191 -16.70 -4.71 -12.15
C ARG A 191 -16.06 -5.97 -11.62
N HIS A 192 -16.87 -6.84 -11.03
CA HIS A 192 -16.40 -8.05 -10.36
C HIS A 192 -17.48 -9.12 -10.29
N THR A 193 -17.07 -10.38 -10.09
CA THR A 193 -17.95 -11.48 -9.73
C THR A 193 -17.71 -11.82 -8.26
N ASN A 194 -18.63 -11.45 -7.38
CA ASN A 194 -18.50 -11.69 -5.92
C ASN A 194 -17.15 -11.23 -5.35
N TRP A 195 -16.67 -10.06 -5.76
CA TRP A 195 -15.39 -9.47 -5.36
C TRP A 195 -14.16 -10.27 -5.82
N THR A 196 -14.32 -11.15 -6.77
CA THR A 196 -13.28 -11.84 -7.55
C THR A 196 -13.34 -11.37 -9.00
N ASP A 197 -12.35 -11.74 -9.81
CA ASP A 197 -12.26 -11.38 -11.23
C ASP A 197 -12.50 -9.87 -11.47
N ILE A 198 -11.78 -9.06 -10.67
CA ILE A 198 -11.99 -7.62 -10.62
C ILE A 198 -11.35 -6.97 -11.86
N SER A 199 -12.16 -6.31 -12.67
CA SER A 199 -11.73 -5.48 -13.80
C SER A 199 -12.00 -4.00 -13.54
N VAL A 200 -11.24 -3.12 -14.19
CA VAL A 200 -11.43 -1.67 -14.14
C VAL A 200 -11.78 -1.11 -15.51
N TYR A 201 -12.81 -0.26 -15.54
CA TYR A 201 -13.17 0.56 -16.69
C TYR A 201 -12.75 2.00 -16.39
N ILE A 202 -12.02 2.61 -17.31
CA ILE A 202 -11.52 3.98 -17.20
C ILE A 202 -12.24 4.80 -18.28
N ASP A 203 -13.02 5.79 -17.86
CA ASP A 203 -13.85 6.59 -18.75
C ASP A 203 -14.78 5.74 -19.65
N GLY A 204 -15.24 4.61 -19.14
CA GLY A 204 -16.15 3.68 -19.83
C GLY A 204 -15.47 2.59 -20.67
N GLU A 205 -14.15 2.59 -20.80
CA GLU A 205 -13.39 1.59 -21.54
C GLU A 205 -12.65 0.64 -20.60
N GLU A 206 -12.75 -0.68 -20.86
CA GLU A 206 -12.06 -1.71 -20.08
C GLU A 206 -10.54 -1.58 -20.24
N SER A 207 -9.82 -1.50 -19.14
CA SER A 207 -8.36 -1.49 -19.13
C SER A 207 -7.79 -2.86 -18.76
N ARG A 208 -7.00 -3.43 -19.68
CA ARG A 208 -6.29 -4.70 -19.45
C ARG A 208 -4.90 -4.54 -18.84
N ASP A 209 -4.48 -3.31 -18.62
CA ASP A 209 -3.18 -2.99 -18.03
C ASP A 209 -3.16 -3.14 -16.49
N TRP A 210 -4.24 -3.64 -15.90
CA TRP A 210 -4.45 -3.69 -14.47
C TRP A 210 -4.94 -5.04 -13.97
N ARG A 211 -4.45 -5.43 -12.79
CA ARG A 211 -4.94 -6.54 -11.98
C ARG A 211 -5.25 -6.05 -10.58
N PHE A 212 -6.29 -6.60 -9.98
CA PHE A 212 -6.72 -6.24 -8.62
C PHE A 212 -6.91 -7.49 -7.78
N SER A 213 -6.55 -7.37 -6.52
CA SER A 213 -6.81 -8.40 -5.50
C SER A 213 -7.38 -7.73 -4.25
N LEU A 214 -8.35 -8.38 -3.65
CA LEU A 214 -8.97 -7.95 -2.41
C LEU A 214 -8.76 -9.03 -1.35
N PHE A 215 -8.22 -8.65 -0.19
CA PHE A 215 -7.89 -9.55 0.91
C PHE A 215 -8.64 -9.13 2.16
N GLU A 216 -9.27 -10.08 2.81
CA GLU A 216 -9.77 -9.89 4.16
C GLU A 216 -8.63 -10.10 5.15
N ILE A 217 -8.33 -9.06 5.97
CA ILE A 217 -7.32 -9.15 7.03
C ILE A 217 -7.98 -9.72 8.29
N ASN A 218 -9.18 -9.24 8.59
CA ASN A 218 -10.09 -9.75 9.63
C ASN A 218 -11.52 -9.27 9.32
N ASP A 219 -12.49 -9.62 10.16
CA ASP A 219 -13.92 -9.30 10.00
C ASP A 219 -14.22 -7.82 9.74
N ARG A 220 -13.28 -6.91 10.03
CA ARG A 220 -13.45 -5.45 9.92
C ARG A 220 -12.47 -4.75 9.02
N HIS A 221 -11.43 -5.44 8.53
CA HIS A 221 -10.38 -4.81 7.73
C HIS A 221 -10.15 -5.57 6.43
N TRP A 222 -10.09 -4.82 5.35
CA TRP A 222 -9.71 -5.32 4.01
C TRP A 222 -8.48 -4.59 3.51
N ALA A 223 -7.73 -5.28 2.68
CA ALA A 223 -6.64 -4.72 1.90
C ALA A 223 -6.89 -4.92 0.41
N SER A 224 -6.78 -3.87 -0.36
CA SER A 224 -6.82 -3.90 -1.82
C SER A 224 -5.42 -3.70 -2.38
N ILE A 225 -5.05 -4.54 -3.35
CA ILE A 225 -3.83 -4.38 -4.15
C ILE A 225 -4.23 -4.11 -5.59
N ALA A 226 -3.67 -3.05 -6.16
CA ALA A 226 -3.67 -2.75 -7.57
C ALA A 226 -2.26 -2.98 -8.14
N GLN A 227 -2.16 -3.81 -9.17
CA GLN A 227 -0.94 -4.02 -9.95
C GLN A 227 -1.18 -3.47 -11.35
N GLY A 228 -0.28 -2.63 -11.83
CA GLY A 228 -0.43 -1.98 -13.14
C GLY A 228 0.82 -2.08 -14.00
N HIS A 229 0.63 -1.92 -15.32
CA HIS A 229 1.77 -1.85 -16.22
C HIS A 229 2.54 -0.54 -16.00
N PRO A 230 3.90 -0.54 -15.91
CA PRO A 230 4.70 0.67 -15.65
C PRO A 230 4.45 1.85 -16.59
N LYS A 231 4.07 1.59 -17.85
CA LYS A 231 3.70 2.64 -18.83
C LYS A 231 2.56 3.55 -18.38
N THR A 232 1.69 3.06 -17.47
CA THR A 232 0.52 3.79 -16.97
C THR A 232 0.86 4.78 -15.87
N ALA A 233 2.06 4.70 -15.26
CA ALA A 233 2.50 5.60 -14.20
C ALA A 233 2.49 7.06 -14.67
N VAL A 234 2.16 7.99 -13.74
CA VAL A 234 2.32 9.43 -14.01
C VAL A 234 3.79 9.76 -14.24
N GLN A 235 4.06 10.82 -15.00
CA GLN A 235 5.41 11.18 -15.45
C GLN A 235 6.41 11.32 -14.31
N SER A 236 6.03 11.92 -13.19
CA SER A 236 6.88 12.08 -12.01
C SER A 236 7.31 10.74 -11.41
N PHE A 237 6.39 9.78 -11.33
CA PHE A 237 6.68 8.44 -10.83
C PHE A 237 7.38 7.58 -11.90
N ARG A 238 6.94 7.66 -13.16
CA ARG A 238 7.55 6.92 -14.27
C ARG A 238 9.05 7.24 -14.41
N SER A 239 9.46 8.49 -14.16
CA SER A 239 10.87 8.91 -14.19
C SER A 239 11.75 8.27 -13.12
N THR A 240 11.18 7.64 -12.09
CA THR A 240 11.89 6.90 -11.04
C THR A 240 12.10 5.42 -11.40
N LEU A 241 11.40 4.89 -12.41
CA LEU A 241 11.49 3.52 -12.89
C LEU A 241 12.56 3.42 -13.97
N LEU A 242 13.31 2.31 -13.99
CA LEU A 242 14.40 2.13 -14.97
C LEU A 242 13.91 1.55 -16.31
N LYS A 243 12.82 0.75 -16.25
CA LYS A 243 12.22 0.14 -17.46
C LYS A 243 10.71 0.40 -17.46
N ALA A 244 10.29 1.50 -18.06
CA ALA A 244 8.88 1.83 -18.19
C ALA A 244 8.22 1.17 -19.43
N ASP A 245 8.98 0.81 -20.44
CA ASP A 245 8.51 0.22 -21.70
C ASP A 245 9.11 -1.19 -21.86
N PHE A 246 8.22 -2.19 -21.91
CA PHE A 246 8.56 -3.60 -22.19
C PHE A 246 8.15 -4.00 -23.61
N GLU A 247 8.06 -3.06 -24.56
CA GLU A 247 7.68 -3.35 -25.93
C GLU A 247 8.67 -4.36 -26.54
N GLY A 248 8.16 -5.56 -26.83
CA GLY A 248 8.91 -6.64 -27.48
C GLY A 248 9.50 -7.72 -26.57
N GLU A 249 9.46 -7.56 -25.25
CA GLU A 249 9.88 -8.62 -24.32
C GLU A 249 8.70 -9.50 -23.90
N HIS A 250 8.26 -10.44 -24.76
CA HIS A 250 7.17 -11.40 -24.47
C HIS A 250 7.40 -12.27 -23.22
N HIS A 251 8.57 -12.18 -22.58
CA HIS A 251 8.93 -12.95 -21.38
C HIS A 251 8.63 -12.22 -20.07
N LEU A 252 8.20 -10.96 -20.13
CA LEU A 252 7.93 -10.10 -18.98
C LEU A 252 6.48 -9.58 -19.02
N ASP A 253 5.52 -10.39 -19.46
CA ASP A 253 4.13 -10.06 -19.14
C ASP A 253 3.98 -10.10 -17.63
N PRO A 254 3.87 -8.92 -16.98
CA PRO A 254 3.83 -8.83 -15.53
C PRO A 254 2.63 -9.58 -14.93
N PHE A 255 1.63 -9.90 -15.75
CA PHE A 255 0.43 -10.61 -15.36
C PHE A 255 0.53 -12.14 -15.48
N LEU A 256 1.62 -12.67 -16.05
CA LEU A 256 1.92 -14.10 -16.04
C LEU A 256 2.65 -14.56 -14.77
N LEU A 257 3.09 -13.64 -13.92
CA LEU A 257 3.68 -14.00 -12.63
C LEU A 257 2.59 -14.55 -11.69
N PRO A 258 2.88 -15.66 -10.98
CA PRO A 258 1.93 -16.19 -10.00
C PRO A 258 1.59 -15.13 -8.95
N ASP A 259 0.35 -15.16 -8.46
CA ASP A 259 -0.06 -14.29 -7.36
C ASP A 259 0.84 -14.55 -6.14
N ALA A 260 1.35 -13.50 -5.53
CA ALA A 260 2.24 -13.58 -4.36
C ALA A 260 1.56 -14.12 -3.09
N GLY A 261 0.29 -14.51 -3.18
CA GLY A 261 -0.50 -14.96 -2.04
C GLY A 261 -0.98 -13.80 -1.13
N GLY A 262 -1.44 -14.16 0.06
CA GLY A 262 -1.96 -13.21 1.05
C GLY A 262 -0.87 -12.42 1.79
N PHE A 263 -1.32 -11.64 2.77
CA PHE A 263 -0.42 -10.87 3.62
C PHE A 263 0.25 -11.75 4.69
N ILE A 264 1.53 -11.49 4.94
CA ILE A 264 2.28 -12.06 6.05
C ILE A 264 2.17 -11.09 7.22
N LEU A 265 1.67 -11.59 8.36
CA LEU A 265 1.62 -10.83 9.60
C LEU A 265 3.03 -10.73 10.19
N GLN A 266 3.48 -9.49 10.40
CA GLN A 266 4.75 -9.17 11.02
C GLN A 266 4.53 -8.53 12.39
N SER A 267 5.45 -8.72 13.31
CA SER A 267 5.52 -7.93 14.54
C SER A 267 6.47 -6.75 14.38
N VAL A 268 6.31 -5.70 15.21
CA VAL A 268 7.22 -4.56 15.21
C VAL A 268 8.65 -4.99 15.54
N ASP A 269 8.82 -5.98 16.43
CA ASP A 269 10.14 -6.53 16.79
C ASP A 269 10.82 -7.20 15.60
N GLN A 270 10.07 -7.96 14.79
CA GLN A 270 10.62 -8.58 13.57
C GLN A 270 11.16 -7.56 12.59
N LEU A 271 10.47 -6.41 12.42
CA LEU A 271 10.92 -5.35 11.53
C LEU A 271 12.27 -4.74 11.93
N VAL A 272 12.62 -4.75 13.22
CA VAL A 272 13.86 -4.14 13.72
C VAL A 272 14.95 -5.14 14.07
N ALA A 273 14.64 -6.43 14.09
CA ALA A 273 15.55 -7.48 14.54
C ALA A 273 16.89 -7.46 13.80
N VAL A 274 16.85 -7.32 12.49
CA VAL A 274 18.06 -7.34 11.64
C VAL A 274 18.92 -6.10 11.88
N SER A 275 18.32 -4.91 11.93
CA SER A 275 19.05 -3.67 12.19
C SER A 275 19.71 -3.65 13.59
N LYS A 276 19.03 -4.25 14.59
CA LYS A 276 19.62 -4.39 15.94
C LYS A 276 20.82 -5.34 15.95
N GLN A 277 20.75 -6.47 15.22
CA GLN A 277 21.87 -7.41 15.09
C GLN A 277 23.08 -6.78 14.38
N GLU A 278 22.87 -6.03 13.31
CA GLU A 278 23.97 -5.34 12.61
C GLU A 278 24.67 -4.30 13.49
N LYS A 279 23.91 -3.52 14.30
CA LYS A 279 24.50 -2.57 15.24
C LYS A 279 25.32 -3.26 16.32
N LEU A 280 24.86 -4.38 16.85
CA LEU A 280 25.61 -5.19 17.84
C LEU A 280 26.88 -5.79 17.23
N GLY A 281 26.82 -6.29 16.02
CA GLY A 281 27.99 -6.83 15.32
C GLY A 281 29.10 -5.79 15.07
N ARG A 282 28.71 -4.53 14.78
CA ARG A 282 29.67 -3.42 14.59
C ARG A 282 30.30 -2.88 15.88
N LEU A 283 29.64 -3.08 17.03
CA LEU A 283 30.21 -2.71 18.34
C LEU A 283 31.17 -3.75 18.88
N ALA A 284 31.13 -4.98 18.34
CA ALA A 284 31.97 -6.11 18.74
C ALA A 284 33.21 -6.28 17.84
N SER A 285 33.30 -5.55 16.73
CA SER A 285 34.43 -5.50 15.79
C SER A 285 35.28 -4.23 15.99
#